data_3e037077d292f1dc97854a1a61993036
#
_entry.id   3e037077d292f1dc97854a1a61993036
#
_cell.length_a   1.000
_cell.length_b   1.000
_cell.length_c   1.000
_cell.angle_alpha   90.00
_cell.angle_beta   90.00
_cell.angle_gamma   90.00
#
_symmetry.space_group_name_H-M   'P 1'
#
loop_
_entity.id
_entity.type
_entity.pdbx_description
1 polymer ?
#
loop_
_entity_poly.entity_id
_entity_poly.type
_entity_poly.pdbx_seq_one_letter_code
_entity_poly.pdbx_strand_id
1 'polypeptide(L)'
;MIKNHDELHEECGVVAIWGDDNAAQLTYYGLHSLQHRGQEAAGIVVRNNKRKLNIHKGEGLVSEVFDKEKIKKLSGNAAIGHVRYSTAGGGGIMNVQPFLFRTLDGMMGIAHNGNIVNANSLKKELEENGSIFNSTSDTEVLGHLIKRETGRFVDRICKSLEKIDGAFAFVILVEDALYVARDRYGLRPLSMGRLPSGGYMFSSETCALDIAGAEFVRDVEPGEIIRVKDGIIKSKKYTETLPICNTLCAMEYIYFSRPDSH
;
A
#
# COMPACT_ATOMS: atom_id res chain seq x y z
N MET A 1 -32.63 11.81 15.15
CA MET A 1 -31.30 11.26 15.49
C MET A 1 -30.33 11.77 14.46
N ILE A 2 -29.52 12.76 14.82
CA ILE A 2 -28.46 13.32 13.99
C ILE A 2 -27.34 12.28 14.03
N LYS A 3 -27.05 11.61 12.90
CA LYS A 3 -25.84 10.79 12.78
C LYS A 3 -24.66 11.76 12.80
N ASN A 4 -23.83 11.69 13.83
CA ASN A 4 -22.55 12.35 13.87
C ASN A 4 -21.71 11.79 12.72
N HIS A 5 -21.46 12.64 11.71
CA HIS A 5 -20.58 12.37 10.57
C HIS A 5 -19.17 12.95 10.77
N ASP A 6 -18.78 13.20 12.02
CA ASP A 6 -17.50 13.86 12.35
C ASP A 6 -16.48 12.90 12.98
N GLU A 7 -16.32 11.69 12.43
CA GLU A 7 -15.17 10.87 12.75
C GLU A 7 -14.26 10.78 11.53
N LEU A 8 -13.29 11.70 11.46
CA LEU A 8 -12.12 11.63 10.57
C LEU A 8 -11.20 10.50 11.05
N HIS A 9 -11.49 9.26 10.69
CA HIS A 9 -10.70 8.12 11.11
C HIS A 9 -10.37 7.23 9.90
N GLU A 10 -9.29 7.54 9.21
CA GLU A 10 -8.70 6.61 8.25
C GLU A 10 -7.19 6.54 8.50
N GLU A 11 -6.83 5.64 9.38
CA GLU A 11 -5.46 5.41 9.77
C GLU A 11 -5.07 3.99 9.35
N CYS A 12 -4.61 3.83 8.15
CA CYS A 12 -3.97 2.59 7.72
C CYS A 12 -2.46 2.79 7.69
N GLY A 13 -1.72 1.69 7.69
CA GLY A 13 -0.27 1.70 7.49
C GLY A 13 0.13 0.72 6.39
N VAL A 14 1.06 1.14 5.55
CA VAL A 14 1.64 0.29 4.51
C VAL A 14 3.14 0.13 4.69
N VAL A 15 3.62 -1.05 4.32
CA VAL A 15 5.05 -1.38 4.24
C VAL A 15 5.30 -2.08 2.92
N ALA A 16 6.42 -1.78 2.25
CA ALA A 16 6.85 -2.50 1.07
C ALA A 16 8.37 -2.70 1.08
N ILE A 17 8.82 -3.88 0.69
CA ILE A 17 10.22 -4.28 0.70
C ILE A 17 10.57 -4.93 -0.64
N TRP A 18 11.77 -4.61 -1.15
CA TRP A 18 12.33 -5.23 -2.34
C TRP A 18 13.83 -5.48 -2.17
N GLY A 19 14.25 -6.71 -2.44
CA GLY A 19 15.66 -7.08 -2.48
C GLY A 19 16.25 -7.51 -1.15
N ASP A 20 15.44 -8.12 -0.25
CA ASP A 20 15.91 -8.71 1.00
C ASP A 20 15.26 -10.07 1.23
N ASP A 21 16.05 -11.10 1.49
CA ASP A 21 15.55 -12.48 1.68
C ASP A 21 14.68 -12.64 2.94
N ASN A 22 14.73 -11.68 3.87
CA ASN A 22 13.89 -11.59 5.04
C ASN A 22 12.69 -10.66 4.84
N ALA A 23 12.28 -10.38 3.59
CA ALA A 23 11.24 -9.40 3.29
C ALA A 23 9.95 -9.61 4.09
N ALA A 24 9.49 -10.85 4.27
CA ALA A 24 8.31 -11.17 5.09
C ALA A 24 8.49 -10.75 6.56
N GLN A 25 9.64 -11.08 7.15
CA GLN A 25 9.94 -10.79 8.54
C GLN A 25 10.10 -9.30 8.80
N LEU A 26 10.81 -8.61 7.92
CA LEU A 26 10.97 -7.16 8.00
C LEU A 26 9.63 -6.44 7.80
N THR A 27 8.78 -6.94 6.89
CA THR A 27 7.42 -6.42 6.72
C THR A 27 6.59 -6.62 7.98
N TYR A 28 6.67 -7.80 8.62
CA TYR A 28 6.02 -8.06 9.90
C TYR A 28 6.46 -7.06 10.98
N TYR A 29 7.75 -6.82 11.15
CA TYR A 29 8.26 -5.85 12.13
C TYR A 29 7.83 -4.42 11.80
N GLY A 30 7.88 -4.04 10.52
CA GLY A 30 7.39 -2.74 10.07
C GLY A 30 5.89 -2.55 10.36
N LEU A 31 5.05 -3.55 10.07
CA LEU A 31 3.62 -3.49 10.39
C LEU A 31 3.37 -3.46 11.90
N HIS A 32 4.16 -4.19 12.69
CA HIS A 32 4.05 -4.17 14.14
C HIS A 32 4.39 -2.77 14.70
N SER A 33 5.38 -2.07 14.14
CA SER A 33 5.69 -0.70 14.53
C SER A 33 4.61 0.31 14.11
N LEU A 34 3.85 -0.02 13.05
CA LEU A 34 2.70 0.75 12.57
C LEU A 34 1.36 0.33 13.20
N GLN A 35 1.35 -0.51 14.25
CA GLN A 35 0.12 -1.04 14.85
C GLN A 35 -0.80 0.05 15.40
N HIS A 36 -0.25 1.20 15.81
CA HIS A 36 -1.02 2.37 16.25
C HIS A 36 -1.89 2.96 15.12
N ARG A 37 -1.54 2.71 13.85
CA ARG A 37 -2.30 3.15 12.67
C ARG A 37 -3.43 2.18 12.29
N GLY A 38 -3.40 0.94 12.76
CA GLY A 38 -4.46 -0.02 12.45
C GLY A 38 -4.40 -1.25 13.34
N GLN A 39 -5.49 -1.56 14.02
CA GLN A 39 -5.59 -2.63 15.02
C GLN A 39 -6.61 -3.71 14.68
N GLU A 40 -7.35 -3.58 13.58
CA GLU A 40 -8.46 -4.48 13.25
C GLU A 40 -8.05 -5.66 12.39
N ALA A 41 -7.08 -5.45 11.50
CA ALA A 41 -6.65 -6.49 10.59
C ALA A 41 -5.24 -6.21 10.05
N ALA A 42 -4.56 -7.27 9.66
CA ALA A 42 -3.25 -7.18 9.01
C ALA A 42 -3.11 -8.19 7.87
N GLY A 43 -2.27 -7.85 6.90
CA GLY A 43 -1.98 -8.75 5.79
C GLY A 43 -0.60 -8.51 5.20
N ILE A 44 0.00 -9.58 4.68
CA ILE A 44 1.29 -9.55 3.98
C ILE A 44 1.16 -10.38 2.70
N VAL A 45 1.62 -9.80 1.59
CA VAL A 45 1.88 -10.50 0.32
C VAL A 45 3.37 -10.56 0.11
N VAL A 46 3.88 -11.75 -0.22
CA VAL A 46 5.29 -11.99 -0.49
C VAL A 46 5.48 -12.56 -1.88
N ARG A 47 6.47 -12.06 -2.58
CA ARG A 47 6.96 -12.63 -3.82
C ARG A 47 8.06 -13.64 -3.52
N ASN A 48 7.76 -14.91 -3.75
CA ASN A 48 8.71 -15.99 -3.52
C ASN A 48 9.81 -16.09 -4.61
N ASN A 49 10.80 -16.96 -4.40
CA ASN A 49 11.91 -17.15 -5.33
C ASN A 49 11.48 -17.68 -6.72
N LYS A 50 10.27 -18.24 -6.85
CA LYS A 50 9.66 -18.63 -8.13
C LYS A 50 8.84 -17.49 -8.75
N ARG A 51 8.98 -16.27 -8.24
CA ARG A 51 8.25 -15.05 -8.62
C ARG A 51 6.73 -15.11 -8.41
N LYS A 52 6.22 -16.11 -7.69
CA LYS A 52 4.79 -16.22 -7.36
C LYS A 52 4.46 -15.40 -6.11
N LEU A 53 3.30 -14.78 -6.10
CA LEU A 53 2.79 -14.04 -4.95
C LEU A 53 2.02 -14.98 -4.03
N ASN A 54 2.41 -15.00 -2.76
CA ASN A 54 1.74 -15.70 -1.67
C ASN A 54 1.19 -14.68 -0.68
N ILE A 55 0.02 -14.91 -0.13
CA ILE A 55 -0.64 -14.01 0.82
C ILE A 55 -0.98 -14.75 2.11
N HIS A 56 -0.82 -14.03 3.23
CA HIS A 56 -1.49 -14.34 4.48
C HIS A 56 -2.08 -13.04 5.04
N LYS A 57 -3.34 -13.09 5.49
CA LYS A 57 -4.05 -11.96 6.08
C LYS A 57 -5.10 -12.45 7.06
N GLY A 58 -5.48 -11.62 8.01
CA GLY A 58 -6.46 -11.96 9.03
C GLY A 58 -6.94 -10.73 9.78
N GLU A 59 -8.02 -10.91 10.54
CA GLU A 59 -8.53 -9.94 11.50
C GLU A 59 -7.76 -10.08 12.82
N GLY A 60 -7.51 -8.96 13.49
CA GLY A 60 -6.75 -8.87 14.73
C GLY A 60 -5.43 -8.12 14.59
N LEU A 61 -4.71 -8.04 15.70
CA LEU A 61 -3.39 -7.41 15.75
C LEU A 61 -2.37 -8.17 14.91
N VAL A 62 -1.31 -7.49 14.47
CA VAL A 62 -0.23 -8.09 13.67
C VAL A 62 0.33 -9.34 14.35
N SER A 63 0.51 -9.32 15.69
CA SER A 63 1.01 -10.44 16.47
C SER A 63 0.01 -11.61 16.61
N GLU A 64 -1.27 -11.37 16.41
CA GLU A 64 -2.33 -12.39 16.42
C GLU A 64 -2.50 -13.04 15.04
N VAL A 65 -2.43 -12.22 13.98
CA VAL A 65 -2.54 -12.69 12.61
C VAL A 65 -1.31 -13.50 12.19
N PHE A 66 -0.12 -13.09 12.62
CA PHE A 66 1.15 -13.69 12.20
C PHE A 66 1.87 -14.32 13.39
N ASP A 67 2.15 -15.60 13.28
CA ASP A 67 3.07 -16.36 14.14
C ASP A 67 4.35 -16.73 13.35
N LYS A 68 5.32 -17.31 14.05
CA LYS A 68 6.62 -17.71 13.46
C LYS A 68 6.45 -18.68 12.29
N GLU A 69 5.49 -19.60 12.36
CA GLU A 69 5.26 -20.59 11.31
C GLU A 69 4.64 -19.96 10.06
N LYS A 70 3.72 -19.03 10.23
CA LYS A 70 3.10 -18.30 9.12
C LYS A 70 4.13 -17.41 8.41
N ILE A 71 4.95 -16.66 9.17
CA ILE A 71 6.02 -15.85 8.60
C ILE A 71 7.03 -16.70 7.83
N LYS A 72 7.43 -17.86 8.39
CA LYS A 72 8.35 -18.79 7.73
C LYS A 72 7.80 -19.33 6.40
N LYS A 73 6.49 -19.53 6.30
CA LYS A 73 5.83 -19.95 5.05
C LYS A 73 5.79 -18.83 3.98
N LEU A 74 5.90 -17.58 4.40
CA LEU A 74 5.94 -16.39 3.53
C LEU A 74 7.40 -16.06 3.16
N SER A 75 8.16 -17.03 2.62
CA SER A 75 9.55 -16.80 2.21
C SER A 75 9.64 -16.13 0.84
N GLY A 76 10.53 -15.16 0.72
CA GLY A 76 10.79 -14.45 -0.55
C GLY A 76 11.54 -13.17 -0.33
N ASN A 77 11.92 -12.52 -1.43
CA ASN A 77 12.81 -11.36 -1.42
C ASN A 77 12.11 -10.02 -1.72
N ALA A 78 10.80 -10.03 -1.80
CA ALA A 78 10.00 -8.82 -1.87
C ALA A 78 8.64 -9.06 -1.20
N ALA A 79 8.14 -8.04 -0.51
CA ALA A 79 6.88 -8.12 0.21
C ALA A 79 6.17 -6.76 0.25
N ILE A 80 4.84 -6.80 0.38
CA ILE A 80 4.02 -5.65 0.78
C ILE A 80 3.14 -6.06 1.95
N GLY A 81 2.88 -5.11 2.85
CA GLY A 81 2.06 -5.33 4.03
C GLY A 81 1.14 -4.16 4.32
N HIS A 82 0.09 -4.45 5.09
CA HIS A 82 -0.92 -3.49 5.48
C HIS A 82 -1.43 -3.76 6.89
N VAL A 83 -1.64 -2.71 7.67
CA VAL A 83 -2.46 -2.70 8.89
C VAL A 83 -3.69 -1.85 8.65
N ARG A 84 -4.84 -2.37 9.07
CA ARG A 84 -6.14 -1.75 8.81
C ARG A 84 -6.71 -1.14 10.08
N TYR A 85 -7.20 0.08 9.92
CA TYR A 85 -8.20 0.69 10.78
C TYR A 85 -9.51 0.82 9.99
N SER A 86 -10.68 0.54 10.60
CA SER A 86 -11.98 0.64 9.92
C SER A 86 -12.82 1.69 10.62
N THR A 87 -13.35 2.61 9.85
CA THR A 87 -14.21 3.71 10.35
C THR A 87 -15.69 3.38 10.36
N ALA A 88 -16.12 2.41 9.60
CA ALA A 88 -17.53 2.04 9.51
C ALA A 88 -17.67 0.53 9.43
N GLY A 89 -18.20 -0.04 10.48
CA GLY A 89 -18.40 -1.47 10.67
C GLY A 89 -18.86 -2.18 9.40
N GLY A 90 -18.06 -3.08 8.95
CA GLY A 90 -18.40 -3.96 7.86
C GLY A 90 -17.23 -4.27 6.96
N GLY A 91 -17.11 -5.52 6.62
CA GLY A 91 -16.23 -5.95 5.55
C GLY A 91 -15.46 -7.23 5.81
N GLY A 92 -15.29 -7.62 7.06
CA GLY A 92 -14.63 -8.88 7.39
C GLY A 92 -13.34 -9.09 6.60
N ILE A 93 -12.91 -10.32 6.50
CA ILE A 93 -11.68 -10.74 5.81
C ILE A 93 -11.62 -10.30 4.32
N MET A 94 -12.76 -10.05 3.68
CA MET A 94 -12.82 -9.64 2.27
C MET A 94 -12.25 -8.23 2.05
N ASN A 95 -12.30 -7.37 3.07
CA ASN A 95 -11.76 -6.01 3.01
C ASN A 95 -10.34 -5.90 3.57
N VAL A 96 -9.78 -6.98 4.11
CA VAL A 96 -8.40 -6.98 4.60
C VAL A 96 -7.44 -6.93 3.43
N GLN A 97 -6.52 -5.96 3.48
CA GLN A 97 -5.47 -5.79 2.50
C GLN A 97 -4.19 -6.53 2.91
N PRO A 98 -3.26 -6.82 1.95
CA PRO A 98 -3.31 -6.50 0.54
C PRO A 98 -4.35 -7.30 -0.24
N PHE A 99 -4.83 -6.74 -1.38
CA PHE A 99 -5.62 -7.47 -2.35
C PHE A 99 -4.74 -8.16 -3.39
N LEU A 100 -5.15 -9.36 -3.82
CA LEU A 100 -4.52 -10.06 -4.93
C LEU A 100 -5.42 -10.08 -6.16
N PHE A 101 -4.89 -9.63 -7.27
CA PHE A 101 -5.55 -9.66 -8.58
C PHE A 101 -4.82 -10.58 -9.54
N ARG A 102 -5.56 -11.38 -10.29
CA ARG A 102 -5.02 -12.05 -11.46
C ARG A 102 -5.18 -11.14 -12.67
N THR A 103 -4.08 -10.87 -13.35
CA THR A 103 -4.03 -10.10 -14.59
C THR A 103 -3.51 -10.97 -15.73
N LEU A 104 -3.52 -10.45 -16.96
CA LEU A 104 -2.89 -11.14 -18.10
C LEU A 104 -1.36 -11.24 -17.94
N ASP A 105 -0.75 -10.32 -17.21
CA ASP A 105 0.70 -10.26 -16.98
C ASP A 105 1.14 -11.05 -15.72
N GLY A 106 0.23 -11.76 -15.05
CA GLY A 106 0.50 -12.49 -13.82
C GLY A 106 -0.28 -11.97 -12.63
N MET A 107 0.23 -12.22 -11.42
CA MET A 107 -0.41 -11.79 -10.18
C MET A 107 0.05 -10.38 -9.78
N MET A 108 -0.88 -9.61 -9.22
CA MET A 108 -0.64 -8.26 -8.69
C MET A 108 -1.22 -8.17 -7.27
N GLY A 109 -0.37 -7.79 -6.30
CA GLY A 109 -0.77 -7.44 -4.95
C GLY A 109 -0.86 -5.92 -4.80
N ILE A 110 -1.90 -5.41 -4.14
CA ILE A 110 -2.08 -3.96 -3.88
C ILE A 110 -2.41 -3.76 -2.41
N ALA A 111 -1.74 -2.79 -1.77
CA ALA A 111 -2.14 -2.24 -0.49
C ALA A 111 -2.16 -0.70 -0.56
N HIS A 112 -3.01 -0.10 0.26
CA HIS A 112 -3.37 1.31 0.21
C HIS A 112 -3.53 1.89 1.61
N ASN A 113 -2.85 2.99 1.87
CA ASN A 113 -3.14 3.88 2.98
C ASN A 113 -3.79 5.15 2.41
N GLY A 114 -5.05 5.40 2.75
CA GLY A 114 -5.76 6.58 2.30
C GLY A 114 -7.22 6.34 1.94
N ASN A 115 -7.81 7.30 1.23
CA ASN A 115 -9.21 7.30 0.82
C ASN A 115 -9.37 7.82 -0.62
N ILE A 116 -10.06 7.05 -1.46
CA ILE A 116 -10.41 7.43 -2.83
C ILE A 116 -11.80 8.07 -2.81
N VAL A 117 -11.85 9.40 -2.90
CA VAL A 117 -13.10 10.18 -2.77
C VAL A 117 -14.11 9.85 -3.87
N ASN A 118 -13.65 9.59 -5.09
CA ASN A 118 -14.49 9.24 -6.23
C ASN A 118 -14.67 7.73 -6.43
N ALA A 119 -14.32 6.90 -5.43
CA ALA A 119 -14.39 5.44 -5.53
C ALA A 119 -15.76 4.91 -5.95
N ASN A 120 -16.84 5.43 -5.36
CA ASN A 120 -18.21 4.99 -5.65
C ASN A 120 -18.62 5.26 -7.11
N SER A 121 -18.23 6.42 -7.66
CA SER A 121 -18.49 6.76 -9.06
C SER A 121 -17.71 5.86 -10.01
N LEU A 122 -16.42 5.66 -9.74
CA LEU A 122 -15.56 4.76 -10.54
C LEU A 122 -16.02 3.31 -10.43
N LYS A 123 -16.43 2.86 -9.25
CA LYS A 123 -16.97 1.51 -9.04
C LYS A 123 -18.21 1.27 -9.89
N LYS A 124 -19.17 2.20 -9.86
CA LYS A 124 -20.39 2.12 -10.68
C LYS A 124 -20.05 2.01 -12.17
N GLU A 125 -19.18 2.89 -12.68
CA GLU A 125 -18.74 2.83 -14.08
C GLU A 125 -18.07 1.49 -14.43
N LEU A 126 -17.23 0.98 -13.54
CA LEU A 126 -16.56 -0.31 -13.72
C LEU A 126 -17.52 -1.49 -13.72
N GLU A 127 -18.55 -1.49 -12.85
CA GLU A 127 -19.59 -2.50 -12.78
C GLU A 127 -20.48 -2.48 -14.02
N GLU A 128 -20.91 -1.32 -14.49
CA GLU A 128 -21.66 -1.14 -15.74
C GLU A 128 -20.89 -1.68 -16.95
N ASN A 129 -19.55 -1.66 -16.88
CA ASN A 129 -18.68 -2.23 -17.89
C ASN A 129 -18.20 -3.68 -17.56
N GLY A 130 -18.90 -4.40 -16.68
CA GLY A 130 -18.69 -5.82 -16.42
C GLY A 130 -17.59 -6.17 -15.42
N SER A 131 -17.10 -5.22 -14.60
CA SER A 131 -16.25 -5.58 -13.46
C SER A 131 -17.07 -6.17 -12.33
N ILE A 132 -16.50 -7.17 -11.65
CA ILE A 132 -17.10 -7.81 -10.48
C ILE A 132 -16.22 -7.47 -9.27
N PHE A 133 -16.78 -6.82 -8.26
CA PHE A 133 -16.11 -6.49 -7.02
C PHE A 133 -16.38 -7.55 -5.96
N ASN A 134 -15.33 -7.91 -5.20
CA ASN A 134 -15.42 -8.90 -4.13
C ASN A 134 -15.40 -8.24 -2.74
N SER A 135 -15.10 -6.94 -2.69
CA SER A 135 -15.02 -6.18 -1.45
C SER A 135 -15.78 -4.85 -1.55
N THR A 136 -15.93 -4.20 -0.43
CA THR A 136 -16.45 -2.83 -0.37
C THR A 136 -15.32 -1.79 -0.32
N SER A 137 -14.06 -2.23 -0.34
CA SER A 137 -12.88 -1.35 -0.28
C SER A 137 -12.71 -0.56 -1.57
N ASP A 138 -12.39 0.71 -1.42
CA ASP A 138 -12.01 1.63 -2.49
C ASP A 138 -10.72 1.19 -3.22
N THR A 139 -9.83 0.52 -2.52
CA THR A 139 -8.57 -0.01 -3.07
C THR A 139 -8.79 -0.96 -4.24
N GLU A 140 -9.89 -1.72 -4.25
CA GLU A 140 -10.21 -2.66 -5.32
C GLU A 140 -10.46 -1.94 -6.64
N VAL A 141 -10.92 -0.69 -6.60
CA VAL A 141 -11.14 0.16 -7.78
C VAL A 141 -9.85 0.33 -8.59
N LEU A 142 -8.72 0.63 -7.90
CA LEU A 142 -7.43 0.76 -8.59
C LEU A 142 -7.03 -0.52 -9.32
N GLY A 143 -7.24 -1.68 -8.70
CA GLY A 143 -6.96 -2.98 -9.33
C GLY A 143 -7.73 -3.19 -10.63
N HIS A 144 -9.00 -2.82 -10.66
CA HIS A 144 -9.84 -2.90 -11.86
C HIS A 144 -9.45 -1.88 -12.92
N LEU A 145 -9.12 -0.65 -12.54
CA LEU A 145 -8.62 0.37 -13.47
C LEU A 145 -7.34 -0.10 -14.17
N ILE A 146 -6.33 -0.58 -13.42
CA ILE A 146 -5.06 -1.07 -13.97
C ILE A 146 -5.30 -2.23 -14.97
N LYS A 147 -6.26 -3.13 -14.67
CA LYS A 147 -6.59 -4.25 -15.57
C LYS A 147 -7.20 -3.81 -16.89
N ARG A 148 -7.88 -2.67 -16.93
CA ARG A 148 -8.53 -2.14 -18.13
C ARG A 148 -7.61 -1.31 -19.00
N GLU A 149 -6.56 -0.73 -18.42
CA GLU A 149 -5.58 0.04 -19.14
C GLU A 149 -4.67 -0.82 -20.01
N THR A 150 -4.19 -0.25 -21.10
CA THR A 150 -3.27 -0.89 -22.05
C THR A 150 -1.90 -0.23 -22.06
N GLY A 151 -0.87 -0.97 -22.51
CA GLY A 151 0.50 -0.50 -22.59
C GLY A 151 1.40 -1.12 -21.52
N ARG A 152 2.57 -0.53 -21.28
CA ARG A 152 3.51 -1.00 -20.25
C ARG A 152 2.86 -0.88 -18.87
N PHE A 153 3.16 -1.81 -17.98
CA PHE A 153 2.51 -1.90 -16.67
C PHE A 153 2.59 -0.58 -15.87
N VAL A 154 3.75 0.11 -15.88
CA VAL A 154 3.91 1.41 -15.23
C VAL A 154 3.00 2.49 -15.84
N ASP A 155 2.79 2.48 -17.15
CA ASP A 155 1.94 3.47 -17.80
C ASP A 155 0.45 3.20 -17.51
N ARG A 156 0.08 1.92 -17.36
CA ARG A 156 -1.26 1.51 -16.91
C ARG A 156 -1.54 2.00 -15.49
N ILE A 157 -0.56 1.87 -14.57
CA ILE A 157 -0.69 2.42 -13.21
C ILE A 157 -0.87 3.94 -13.29
N CYS A 158 -0.02 4.66 -14.02
CA CYS A 158 -0.10 6.12 -14.13
C CYS A 158 -1.48 6.59 -14.62
N LYS A 159 -1.99 6.02 -15.73
CA LYS A 159 -3.31 6.34 -16.27
C LYS A 159 -4.44 6.02 -15.28
N SER A 160 -4.29 4.98 -14.49
CA SER A 160 -5.26 4.63 -13.45
C SER A 160 -5.23 5.62 -12.29
N LEU A 161 -4.04 6.05 -11.87
CA LEU A 161 -3.88 7.05 -10.80
C LEU A 161 -4.40 8.43 -11.20
N GLU A 162 -4.31 8.80 -12.47
CA GLU A 162 -4.90 10.07 -12.99
C GLU A 162 -6.43 10.11 -12.88
N LYS A 163 -7.09 8.96 -12.84
CA LYS A 163 -8.55 8.85 -12.69
C LYS A 163 -9.01 8.92 -11.24
N ILE A 164 -8.10 8.75 -10.30
CA ILE A 164 -8.39 8.70 -8.87
C ILE A 164 -8.27 10.08 -8.25
N ASP A 165 -9.30 10.49 -7.51
CA ASP A 165 -9.26 11.64 -6.61
C ASP A 165 -9.21 11.15 -5.16
N GLY A 166 -8.36 11.81 -4.35
CA GLY A 166 -8.23 11.51 -2.93
C GLY A 166 -6.80 11.58 -2.44
N ALA A 167 -6.63 11.16 -1.19
CA ALA A 167 -5.34 11.02 -0.53
C ALA A 167 -4.91 9.57 -0.54
N PHE A 168 -3.71 9.25 -1.00
CA PHE A 168 -3.26 7.87 -1.06
C PHE A 168 -1.74 7.69 -1.00
N ALA A 169 -1.34 6.59 -0.36
CA ALA A 169 -0.05 5.96 -0.52
C ALA A 169 -0.29 4.50 -0.95
N PHE A 170 -0.01 4.18 -2.21
CA PHE A 170 -0.14 2.84 -2.76
C PHE A 170 1.18 2.09 -2.77
N VAL A 171 1.13 0.80 -2.45
CA VAL A 171 2.20 -0.16 -2.69
C VAL A 171 1.66 -1.31 -3.55
N ILE A 172 2.33 -1.60 -4.67
CA ILE A 172 1.88 -2.57 -5.67
C ILE A 172 3.02 -3.53 -5.97
N LEU A 173 2.82 -4.80 -5.66
CA LEU A 173 3.80 -5.86 -5.90
C LEU A 173 3.35 -6.74 -7.05
N VAL A 174 4.20 -6.88 -8.05
CA VAL A 174 4.02 -7.83 -9.16
C VAL A 174 5.19 -8.82 -9.21
N GLU A 175 5.12 -9.78 -10.11
CA GLU A 175 6.09 -10.87 -10.18
C GLU A 175 7.52 -10.41 -10.46
N ASP A 176 7.73 -9.24 -11.08
CA ASP A 176 9.04 -8.74 -11.50
C ASP A 176 9.41 -7.34 -11.01
N ALA A 177 8.51 -6.65 -10.28
CA ALA A 177 8.75 -5.31 -9.79
C ALA A 177 7.89 -4.96 -8.57
N LEU A 178 8.36 -3.99 -7.80
CA LEU A 178 7.60 -3.25 -6.80
C LEU A 178 7.34 -1.83 -7.34
N TYR A 179 6.12 -1.37 -7.19
CA TYR A 179 5.74 0.02 -7.46
C TYR A 179 5.19 0.65 -6.19
N VAL A 180 5.56 1.89 -5.94
CA VAL A 180 4.96 2.71 -4.89
C VAL A 180 4.54 4.04 -5.49
N ALA A 181 3.41 4.59 -5.04
CA ALA A 181 2.90 5.86 -5.54
C ALA A 181 2.27 6.67 -4.41
N ARG A 182 2.51 7.98 -4.41
CA ARG A 182 1.95 8.93 -3.47
C ARG A 182 1.02 9.90 -4.18
N ASP A 183 -0.07 10.29 -3.53
CA ASP A 183 -1.03 11.22 -4.10
C ASP A 183 -0.39 12.56 -4.50
N ARG A 184 -1.03 13.27 -5.43
CA ARG A 184 -0.53 14.55 -6.00
C ARG A 184 -0.47 15.71 -5.01
N TYR A 185 -1.10 15.57 -3.85
CA TYR A 185 -1.09 16.56 -2.79
C TYR A 185 -0.09 16.21 -1.68
N GLY A 186 0.40 14.97 -1.65
CA GLY A 186 1.30 14.48 -0.61
C GLY A 186 0.61 14.36 0.76
N LEU A 187 -0.69 14.12 0.78
CA LEU A 187 -1.48 14.07 2.01
C LEU A 187 -1.16 12.85 2.86
N ARG A 188 -0.97 11.68 2.21
CA ARG A 188 -0.56 10.48 2.94
C ARG A 188 0.96 10.34 2.97
N PRO A 189 1.55 10.02 4.12
CA PRO A 189 3.00 9.87 4.22
C PRO A 189 3.46 8.58 3.54
N LEU A 190 4.64 8.65 2.93
CA LEU A 190 5.33 7.49 2.37
C LEU A 190 6.83 7.78 2.29
N SER A 191 7.60 7.12 3.13
CA SER A 191 9.06 7.30 3.24
C SER A 191 9.79 6.14 2.59
N MET A 192 10.97 6.40 2.05
CA MET A 192 11.87 5.43 1.44
C MET A 192 13.14 5.26 2.27
N GLY A 193 13.53 4.03 2.53
CA GLY A 193 14.77 3.65 3.18
C GLY A 193 15.60 2.65 2.39
N ARG A 194 16.89 2.59 2.70
CA ARG A 194 17.85 1.62 2.18
C ARG A 194 18.15 0.57 3.24
N LEU A 195 17.89 -0.70 2.93
CA LEU A 195 18.20 -1.81 3.83
C LEU A 195 19.71 -2.13 3.86
N PRO A 196 20.23 -2.67 4.96
CA PRO A 196 21.63 -3.13 5.03
C PRO A 196 22.00 -4.16 3.97
N SER A 197 21.05 -4.97 3.52
CA SER A 197 21.20 -5.92 2.42
C SER A 197 21.39 -5.25 1.04
N GLY A 198 21.22 -3.93 0.98
CA GLY A 198 21.18 -3.19 -0.28
C GLY A 198 19.82 -3.17 -0.95
N GLY A 199 18.79 -3.77 -0.35
CA GLY A 199 17.40 -3.66 -0.76
C GLY A 199 16.77 -2.30 -0.42
N TYR A 200 15.48 -2.16 -0.73
CA TYR A 200 14.71 -0.94 -0.46
C TYR A 200 13.49 -1.25 0.40
N MET A 201 13.19 -0.34 1.29
CA MET A 201 11.97 -0.36 2.09
C MET A 201 11.20 0.94 1.90
N PHE A 202 9.87 0.82 1.85
CA PHE A 202 8.94 1.95 1.84
C PHE A 202 7.95 1.75 2.97
N SER A 203 7.59 2.82 3.66
CA SER A 203 6.68 2.75 4.80
C SER A 203 5.91 4.05 4.97
N SER A 204 4.73 3.95 5.57
CA SER A 204 3.94 5.11 5.98
C SER A 204 4.67 6.00 6.99
N GLU A 205 5.51 5.41 7.88
CA GLU A 205 6.28 6.17 8.86
C GLU A 205 7.72 5.65 8.96
N THR A 206 8.63 6.56 9.36
CA THR A 206 10.06 6.25 9.49
C THR A 206 10.36 5.29 10.64
N CYS A 207 9.53 5.23 11.69
CA CYS A 207 9.69 4.25 12.77
C CYS A 207 9.70 2.78 12.26
N ALA A 208 9.03 2.50 11.14
CA ALA A 208 9.09 1.19 10.50
C ALA A 208 10.41 0.96 9.75
N LEU A 209 11.06 2.00 9.25
CA LEU A 209 12.41 1.91 8.68
C LEU A 209 13.42 1.60 9.78
N ASP A 210 13.32 2.30 10.92
CA ASP A 210 14.23 2.13 12.05
C ASP A 210 14.21 0.72 12.61
N ILE A 211 13.01 0.14 12.81
CA ILE A 211 12.90 -1.24 13.32
C ILE A 211 13.47 -2.29 12.35
N ALA A 212 13.47 -1.97 11.06
CA ALA A 212 14.07 -2.81 10.03
C ALA A 212 15.57 -2.57 9.84
N GLY A 213 16.16 -1.58 10.54
CA GLY A 213 17.53 -1.13 10.36
C GLY A 213 17.78 -0.49 9.00
N ALA A 214 16.76 0.04 8.36
CA ALA A 214 16.87 0.73 7.08
C ALA A 214 17.29 2.19 7.29
N GLU A 215 18.29 2.63 6.54
CA GLU A 215 18.69 4.04 6.51
C GLU A 215 17.64 4.86 5.74
N PHE A 216 17.10 5.92 6.35
CA PHE A 216 16.18 6.84 5.68
C PHE A 216 16.89 7.53 4.50
N VAL A 217 16.25 7.51 3.33
CA VAL A 217 16.78 8.14 2.11
C VAL A 217 16.04 9.45 1.84
N ARG A 218 14.72 9.39 1.71
CA ARG A 218 13.84 10.54 1.49
C ARG A 218 12.37 10.11 1.55
N ASP A 219 11.49 11.08 1.59
CA ASP A 219 10.07 10.83 1.31
C ASP A 219 9.82 10.63 -0.19
N VAL A 220 8.77 9.87 -0.50
CA VAL A 220 8.21 9.83 -1.84
C VAL A 220 7.50 11.16 -2.10
N GLU A 221 7.83 11.81 -3.20
CA GLU A 221 7.28 13.14 -3.51
C GLU A 221 5.79 13.07 -3.89
N PRO A 222 5.03 14.17 -3.68
CA PRO A 222 3.67 14.29 -4.20
C PRO A 222 3.62 13.98 -5.70
N GLY A 223 2.66 13.15 -6.11
CA GLY A 223 2.49 12.75 -7.51
C GLY A 223 3.57 11.84 -8.07
N GLU A 224 4.45 11.31 -7.23
CA GLU A 224 5.54 10.43 -7.67
C GLU A 224 5.08 8.97 -7.70
N ILE A 225 5.53 8.26 -8.75
CA ILE A 225 5.57 6.80 -8.81
C ILE A 225 7.02 6.33 -8.90
N ILE A 226 7.39 5.41 -8.00
CA ILE A 226 8.70 4.76 -7.98
C ILE A 226 8.51 3.30 -8.39
N ARG A 227 9.38 2.83 -9.28
CA ARG A 227 9.51 1.42 -9.63
C ARG A 227 10.84 0.88 -9.14
N VAL A 228 10.82 -0.22 -8.41
CA VAL A 228 12.01 -1.01 -8.06
C VAL A 228 11.97 -2.33 -8.81
N LYS A 229 13.00 -2.60 -9.61
CA LYS A 229 13.15 -3.84 -10.37
C LYS A 229 14.64 -4.17 -10.49
N ASP A 230 15.00 -5.41 -10.20
CA ASP A 230 16.39 -5.89 -10.32
C ASP A 230 17.42 -4.99 -9.61
N GLY A 231 17.05 -4.46 -8.42
CA GLY A 231 17.87 -3.53 -7.65
C GLY A 231 17.94 -2.09 -8.19
N ILE A 232 17.29 -1.82 -9.32
CA ILE A 232 17.27 -0.49 -9.96
C ILE A 232 16.00 0.25 -9.61
N ILE A 233 16.17 1.47 -9.11
CA ILE A 233 15.07 2.43 -8.89
C ILE A 233 14.91 3.30 -10.13
N LYS A 234 13.64 3.47 -10.55
CA LYS A 234 13.23 4.50 -11.51
C LYS A 234 12.02 5.21 -10.95
N SER A 235 12.03 6.54 -10.98
CA SER A 235 10.92 7.37 -10.55
C SER A 235 10.50 8.35 -11.63
N LYS A 236 9.23 8.75 -11.59
CA LYS A 236 8.65 9.82 -12.40
C LYS A 236 7.38 10.35 -11.74
N LYS A 237 6.91 11.50 -12.16
CA LYS A 237 5.53 11.90 -11.85
C LYS A 237 4.56 11.04 -12.64
N TYR A 238 3.45 10.60 -11.99
CA TYR A 238 2.45 9.78 -12.69
C TYR A 238 1.52 10.61 -13.58
N THR A 239 1.50 11.93 -13.39
CA THR A 239 0.72 12.87 -14.21
C THR A 239 1.58 14.06 -14.61
N GLU A 240 1.34 14.56 -15.82
CA GLU A 240 1.89 15.82 -16.36
C GLU A 240 0.79 16.87 -16.50
N THR A 241 -0.47 16.48 -16.41
CA THR A 241 -1.64 17.33 -16.69
C THR A 241 -2.35 17.82 -15.44
N LEU A 242 -2.29 17.06 -14.35
CA LEU A 242 -2.93 17.42 -13.08
C LEU A 242 -1.98 18.27 -12.22
N PRO A 243 -2.49 19.27 -11.51
CA PRO A 243 -1.66 20.08 -10.61
C PRO A 243 -1.10 19.19 -9.48
N ILE A 244 0.18 19.39 -9.17
CA ILE A 244 0.87 18.74 -8.06
C ILE A 244 1.13 19.81 -7.01
N CYS A 245 0.66 19.57 -5.79
CA CYS A 245 0.85 20.44 -4.64
C CYS A 245 1.58 19.68 -3.55
N ASN A 246 2.37 20.37 -2.75
CA ASN A 246 2.91 19.79 -1.52
C ASN A 246 2.11 20.33 -0.34
N THR A 247 1.12 19.55 0.10
CA THR A 247 0.22 19.92 1.20
C THR A 247 0.42 18.94 2.33
N LEU A 248 1.06 19.37 3.38
CA LEU A 248 1.22 18.56 4.59
C LEU A 248 -0.12 18.48 5.33
N CYS A 249 -0.55 17.27 5.66
CA CYS A 249 -1.71 17.07 6.50
C CYS A 249 -1.31 17.23 7.97
N ALA A 250 -1.77 18.31 8.62
CA ALA A 250 -1.48 18.55 10.04
C ALA A 250 -1.96 17.40 10.94
N MET A 251 -3.05 16.71 10.57
CA MET A 251 -3.57 15.57 11.33
C MET A 251 -2.61 14.38 11.34
N GLU A 252 -1.87 14.15 10.25
CA GLU A 252 -0.83 13.11 10.22
C GLU A 252 0.22 13.36 11.31
N TYR A 253 0.67 14.60 11.48
CA TYR A 253 1.69 14.94 12.47
C TYR A 253 1.17 15.04 13.91
N ILE A 254 -0.07 15.46 14.12
CA ILE A 254 -0.61 15.72 15.46
C ILE A 254 -1.24 14.48 16.08
N TYR A 255 -1.92 13.65 15.25
CA TYR A 255 -2.73 12.53 15.74
C TYR A 255 -2.21 11.15 15.36
N PHE A 256 -1.60 11.00 14.16
CA PHE A 256 -1.37 9.67 13.60
C PHE A 256 0.08 9.22 13.76
N SER A 257 1.01 10.09 13.50
CA SER A 257 2.43 9.73 13.55
C SER A 257 2.94 9.53 14.97
N ARG A 258 3.79 8.55 15.14
CA ARG A 258 4.51 8.37 16.39
C ARG A 258 5.50 9.54 16.61
N PRO A 259 5.76 9.93 17.90
CA PRO A 259 6.69 11.01 18.21
C PRO A 259 8.14 10.77 17.74
N ASP A 260 8.51 9.51 17.51
CA ASP A 260 9.81 9.07 17.01
C ASP A 260 9.86 8.93 15.47
N SER A 261 8.78 9.25 14.77
CA SER A 261 8.76 9.34 13.31
C SER A 261 9.16 10.75 12.85
N HIS A 262 9.96 10.84 11.79
CA HIS A 262 10.45 12.08 11.19
C HIS A 262 9.58 12.50 10.00
#